data_8dcd4525a0ca0efa8e01648e04d8219d
#
_entry.id   8dcd4525a0ca0efa8e01648e04d8219d
#
_cell.length_a   1.000
_cell.length_b   1.000
_cell.length_c   1.000
_cell.angle_alpha   90.00
_cell.angle_beta   90.00
_cell.angle_gamma   90.00
#
_symmetry.space_group_name_H-M   'P 1'
#
loop_
_entity.id
_entity.type
_entity.pdbx_description
1 polymer ?
#
loop_
_entity_poly.entity_id
_entity_poly.type
_entity_poly.pdbx_seq_one_letter_code
_entity_poly.pdbx_strand_id
1 'polypeptide(L)'
;MIFNLFKNKEKRASELASYEKAKKALEEKKPNDKMILAEQDTTPPEVLYYLAEDKSSDIRLKVAANANTPIQADKILANDEDEEVKHELTRKIARLFPDINEDGKAEICEKALEMLEVLANDQLPSVRKILAEELKSSNGIPKHIALKLATDQVPAVSAAILELLPLLSDADLKEIIAATTLSGALEAIAKRNILSGDVCEAIAQTLEIPAVTNMLANKNAQIREETLDSIIEEAQNQDITQWHEPLAKRPNLSIRAMKRIATFVASSLVEVMITDNHLDQDQGEELLVRVRERISDETPDSDDKRTLAEQASDLYERGVIDDEFIQNAIKNKQRELVIQALILMSKLPDQSVRTMITKKKGNLVVALAWKAGLSMRTALQMQSDLAHVPPTEFINAKNGVDYPFSNQQLEYDIALFE
;
A
#
# COMPACT_ATOMS: atom_id res chain seq x y z
N MET A 1 -31.58 17.14 46.06
CA MET A 1 -30.60 18.06 46.67
C MET A 1 -29.90 17.46 47.91
N ILE A 2 -30.56 16.74 48.78
CA ILE A 2 -29.96 16.12 50.01
C ILE A 2 -29.01 14.99 49.69
N PHE A 3 -29.25 14.17 48.67
CA PHE A 3 -28.41 13.04 48.28
C PHE A 3 -27.01 13.45 47.75
N ASN A 4 -26.94 14.63 47.07
CA ASN A 4 -25.65 15.19 46.59
C ASN A 4 -24.81 15.77 47.75
N LEU A 5 -25.44 16.25 48.80
CA LEU A 5 -24.78 16.77 49.99
C LEU A 5 -24.11 15.66 50.81
N PHE A 6 -24.77 14.47 50.92
CA PHE A 6 -24.20 13.30 51.58
C PHE A 6 -23.04 12.70 50.80
N LYS A 7 -23.18 12.57 49.50
CA LYS A 7 -22.08 12.10 48.62
C LYS A 7 -20.83 12.98 48.68
N ASN A 8 -21.03 14.30 48.72
CA ASN A 8 -19.94 15.25 48.90
C ASN A 8 -19.27 15.19 50.27
N LYS A 9 -20.03 14.86 51.31
CA LYS A 9 -19.52 14.73 52.70
C LYS A 9 -18.73 13.44 52.89
N GLU A 10 -19.18 12.33 52.33
CA GLU A 10 -18.47 11.06 52.32
C GLU A 10 -17.19 11.13 51.49
N LYS A 11 -17.22 11.80 50.33
CA LYS A 11 -16.05 12.05 49.51
C LYS A 11 -14.99 12.88 50.23
N ARG A 12 -15.38 13.98 50.87
CA ARG A 12 -14.47 14.82 51.68
C ARG A 12 -13.91 14.06 52.90
N ALA A 13 -14.68 13.20 53.56
CA ALA A 13 -14.20 12.41 54.67
C ALA A 13 -13.19 11.34 54.21
N SER A 14 -13.42 10.74 53.06
CA SER A 14 -12.49 9.78 52.44
C SER A 14 -11.18 10.48 52.00
N GLU A 15 -11.27 11.67 51.42
CA GLU A 15 -10.11 12.48 51.01
C GLU A 15 -9.27 12.89 52.26
N LEU A 16 -9.92 13.30 53.36
CA LEU A 16 -9.23 13.68 54.59
C LEU A 16 -8.52 12.48 55.23
N ALA A 17 -9.15 11.32 55.25
CA ALA A 17 -8.58 10.09 55.78
C ALA A 17 -7.39 9.61 54.95
N SER A 18 -7.44 9.73 53.62
CA SER A 18 -6.29 9.41 52.74
C SER A 18 -5.12 10.38 52.94
N TYR A 19 -5.43 11.66 53.15
CA TYR A 19 -4.42 12.67 53.42
C TYR A 19 -3.70 12.46 54.76
N GLU A 20 -4.45 12.16 55.85
CA GLU A 20 -3.87 11.84 57.15
C GLU A 20 -3.00 10.57 57.12
N LYS A 21 -3.46 9.55 56.38
CA LYS A 21 -2.70 8.31 56.20
C LYS A 21 -1.40 8.58 55.42
N ALA A 22 -1.45 9.38 54.37
CA ALA A 22 -0.30 9.77 53.59
C ALA A 22 0.69 10.58 54.44
N LYS A 23 0.19 11.57 55.21
CA LYS A 23 1.01 12.40 56.10
C LYS A 23 1.76 11.51 57.13
N LYS A 24 1.07 10.55 57.77
CA LYS A 24 1.72 9.65 58.70
C LYS A 24 2.78 8.77 58.07
N ALA A 25 2.56 8.26 56.87
CA ALA A 25 3.53 7.47 56.11
C ALA A 25 4.78 8.27 55.73
N LEU A 26 4.59 9.55 55.42
CA LEU A 26 5.71 10.48 55.11
C LEU A 26 6.51 10.83 56.36
N GLU A 27 5.86 11.02 57.53
CA GLU A 27 6.51 11.31 58.80
C GLU A 27 7.31 10.10 59.35
N GLU A 28 6.82 8.86 59.14
CA GLU A 28 7.50 7.64 59.54
C GLU A 28 8.70 7.27 58.64
N LYS A 29 8.89 7.94 57.48
CA LYS A 29 10.02 7.80 56.55
C LYS A 29 10.32 6.34 56.12
N LYS A 30 9.31 5.47 56.11
CA LYS A 30 9.47 4.10 55.64
C LYS A 30 9.42 4.01 54.12
N PRO A 31 10.47 3.51 53.44
CA PRO A 31 10.50 3.44 51.99
C PRO A 31 9.31 2.68 51.38
N ASN A 32 8.89 1.56 51.99
CA ASN A 32 7.77 0.75 51.52
C ASN A 32 6.42 1.51 51.56
N ASP A 33 6.22 2.36 52.57
CA ASP A 33 4.97 3.12 52.67
C ASP A 33 4.89 4.23 51.63
N LYS A 34 6.02 4.88 51.32
CA LYS A 34 6.13 5.83 50.23
C LYS A 34 5.90 5.19 48.85
N MET A 35 6.45 3.98 48.65
CA MET A 35 6.25 3.22 47.43
C MET A 35 4.76 2.90 47.19
N ILE A 36 4.07 2.42 48.24
CA ILE A 36 2.63 2.15 48.19
C ILE A 36 1.83 3.43 47.87
N LEU A 37 2.18 4.55 48.50
CA LEU A 37 1.53 5.84 48.21
C LEU A 37 1.79 6.28 46.77
N ALA A 38 3.01 6.15 46.24
CA ALA A 38 3.34 6.49 44.87
C ALA A 38 2.56 5.66 43.84
N GLU A 39 2.24 4.39 44.16
CA GLU A 39 1.55 3.47 43.25
C GLU A 39 0.02 3.54 43.33
N GLN A 40 -0.56 4.02 44.47
CA GLN A 40 -2.01 4.07 44.63
C GLN A 40 -2.69 5.18 43.84
N ASP A 41 -3.73 4.84 43.07
CA ASP A 41 -4.54 5.83 42.30
C ASP A 41 -5.34 6.77 43.19
N THR A 42 -5.52 6.43 44.50
CA THR A 42 -6.26 7.28 45.44
C THR A 42 -5.37 8.26 46.21
N THR A 43 -4.09 8.26 45.93
CA THR A 43 -3.12 9.15 46.59
C THR A 43 -3.39 10.62 46.16
N PRO A 44 -3.50 11.54 47.16
CA PRO A 44 -3.72 12.96 46.85
C PRO A 44 -2.62 13.54 45.94
N PRO A 45 -2.97 14.40 44.97
CA PRO A 45 -2.00 15.01 44.05
C PRO A 45 -0.83 15.75 44.71
N GLU A 46 -1.09 16.37 45.88
CA GLU A 46 -0.08 17.08 46.67
C GLU A 46 0.99 16.14 47.24
N VAL A 47 0.59 14.90 47.59
CA VAL A 47 1.49 13.86 48.06
C VAL A 47 2.35 13.34 46.92
N LEU A 48 1.75 13.11 45.73
CA LEU A 48 2.49 12.70 44.56
C LEU A 48 3.47 13.80 44.12
N TYR A 49 3.10 15.06 44.21
CA TYR A 49 4.01 16.19 43.95
C TYR A 49 5.23 16.18 44.89
N TYR A 50 5.01 15.93 46.20
CA TYR A 50 6.10 15.80 47.15
C TYR A 50 7.01 14.59 46.87
N LEU A 51 6.41 13.44 46.48
CA LEU A 51 7.16 12.23 46.17
C LEU A 51 7.91 12.30 44.84
N ALA A 52 7.55 13.23 43.94
CA ALA A 52 8.26 13.46 42.68
C ALA A 52 9.69 13.97 42.88
N GLU A 53 10.01 14.49 44.06
CA GLU A 53 11.36 14.92 44.45
C GLU A 53 12.03 13.94 45.46
N ASP A 54 11.50 12.72 45.59
CA ASP A 54 12.08 11.74 46.51
C ASP A 54 13.50 11.32 46.06
N LYS A 55 14.36 11.02 47.02
CA LYS A 55 15.75 10.59 46.76
C LYS A 55 15.83 9.25 46.03
N SER A 56 14.83 8.39 46.18
CA SER A 56 14.77 7.09 45.53
C SER A 56 14.18 7.23 44.13
N SER A 57 14.93 6.84 43.12
CA SER A 57 14.40 6.78 41.73
C SER A 57 13.26 5.80 41.58
N ASP A 58 13.23 4.71 42.34
CA ASP A 58 12.11 3.74 42.37
C ASP A 58 10.80 4.41 42.77
N ILE A 59 10.83 5.33 43.77
CA ILE A 59 9.64 6.09 44.16
C ILE A 59 9.24 7.07 43.09
N ARG A 60 10.19 7.83 42.55
CA ARG A 60 9.93 8.77 41.44
C ARG A 60 9.40 8.06 40.19
N LEU A 61 9.89 6.85 39.90
CA LEU A 61 9.39 6.00 38.84
C LEU A 61 7.89 5.65 39.01
N LYS A 62 7.49 5.27 40.24
CA LYS A 62 6.07 5.01 40.53
C LYS A 62 5.21 6.26 40.42
N VAL A 63 5.71 7.40 40.87
CA VAL A 63 5.03 8.69 40.68
C VAL A 63 4.90 9.03 39.19
N ALA A 64 5.94 8.78 38.39
CA ALA A 64 5.91 9.01 36.95
C ALA A 64 4.84 8.16 36.25
N ALA A 65 4.63 6.92 36.72
CA ALA A 65 3.60 6.02 36.20
C ALA A 65 2.17 6.37 36.65
N ASN A 66 2.01 7.05 37.80
CA ASN A 66 0.70 7.30 38.38
C ASN A 66 -0.11 8.33 37.58
N ALA A 67 -1.33 7.95 37.11
CA ALA A 67 -2.20 8.81 36.31
C ALA A 67 -2.72 10.05 37.08
N ASN A 68 -2.74 10.01 38.41
CA ASN A 68 -3.17 11.12 39.26
C ASN A 68 -2.05 12.09 39.63
N THR A 69 -0.83 11.84 39.16
CA THR A 69 0.28 12.79 39.36
C THR A 69 -0.05 14.12 38.68
N PRO A 70 0.01 15.22 39.44
CA PRO A 70 -0.30 16.53 38.88
C PRO A 70 0.77 16.94 37.88
N ILE A 71 0.35 17.68 36.85
CA ILE A 71 1.22 18.07 35.73
C ILE A 71 2.44 18.92 36.19
N GLN A 72 2.32 19.58 37.34
CA GLN A 72 3.46 20.31 37.96
C GLN A 72 4.53 19.34 38.44
N ALA A 73 4.17 18.16 38.94
CA ALA A 73 5.10 17.11 39.31
C ALA A 73 5.70 16.45 38.07
N ASP A 74 4.89 16.28 37.02
CA ASP A 74 5.36 15.75 35.73
C ASP A 74 6.46 16.66 35.11
N LYS A 75 6.36 17.97 35.27
CA LYS A 75 7.43 18.92 34.83
C LYS A 75 8.75 18.71 35.59
N ILE A 76 8.71 18.31 36.85
CA ILE A 76 9.88 17.95 37.60
C ILE A 76 10.49 16.65 37.07
N LEU A 77 9.64 15.60 36.92
CA LEU A 77 10.06 14.28 36.46
C LEU A 77 10.54 14.28 35.00
N ALA A 78 10.10 15.21 34.17
CA ALA A 78 10.60 15.39 32.80
C ALA A 78 12.09 15.76 32.75
N ASN A 79 12.60 16.37 33.82
CA ASN A 79 14.00 16.73 33.98
C ASN A 79 14.75 15.82 34.98
N ASP A 80 14.20 14.63 35.24
CA ASP A 80 14.80 13.65 36.14
C ASP A 80 16.18 13.21 35.63
N GLU A 81 17.10 12.96 36.55
CA GLU A 81 18.41 12.41 36.23
C GLU A 81 18.38 10.92 35.85
N ASP A 82 17.33 10.19 36.25
CA ASP A 82 17.12 8.78 35.93
C ASP A 82 16.32 8.66 34.64
N GLU A 83 16.90 7.99 33.63
CA GLU A 83 16.28 7.80 32.31
C GLU A 83 15.00 6.98 32.41
N GLU A 84 14.89 5.98 33.29
CA GLU A 84 13.70 5.15 33.43
C GLU A 84 12.51 5.96 33.95
N VAL A 85 12.74 6.94 34.81
CA VAL A 85 11.72 7.88 35.28
C VAL A 85 11.17 8.69 34.11
N LYS A 86 12.06 9.23 33.27
CA LYS A 86 11.66 9.96 32.04
C LYS A 86 10.91 9.07 31.06
N HIS A 87 11.36 7.83 30.88
CA HIS A 87 10.71 6.87 29.98
C HIS A 87 9.27 6.58 30.43
N GLU A 88 9.06 6.33 31.71
CA GLU A 88 7.74 6.03 32.24
C GLU A 88 6.80 7.24 32.18
N LEU A 89 7.31 8.43 32.52
CA LEU A 89 6.58 9.67 32.33
C LEU A 89 6.14 9.86 30.87
N THR A 90 7.06 9.62 29.94
CA THR A 90 6.80 9.78 28.51
C THR A 90 5.67 8.86 28.05
N ARG A 91 5.68 7.58 28.45
CA ARG A 91 4.60 6.63 28.18
C ARG A 91 3.25 7.11 28.75
N LYS A 92 3.26 7.56 30.00
CA LYS A 92 2.04 8.07 30.65
C LYS A 92 1.48 9.28 29.89
N ILE A 93 2.27 10.30 29.65
CA ILE A 93 1.80 11.54 29.01
C ILE A 93 1.29 11.25 27.58
N ALA A 94 2.01 10.45 26.81
CA ALA A 94 1.61 10.09 25.45
C ALA A 94 0.29 9.33 25.40
N ARG A 95 0.04 8.43 26.36
CA ARG A 95 -1.21 7.64 26.45
C ARG A 95 -2.41 8.45 26.94
N LEU A 96 -2.18 9.37 27.86
CA LEU A 96 -3.26 10.19 28.42
C LEU A 96 -3.65 11.38 27.54
N PHE A 97 -2.77 11.81 26.63
CA PHE A 97 -2.97 13.00 25.84
C PHE A 97 -4.25 12.95 24.94
N PRO A 98 -4.57 11.86 24.25
CA PRO A 98 -5.79 11.77 23.45
C PRO A 98 -7.05 11.97 24.30
N ASP A 99 -7.14 11.35 25.46
CA ASP A 99 -8.30 11.47 26.37
C ASP A 99 -8.45 12.89 26.94
N ILE A 100 -7.33 13.52 27.30
CA ILE A 100 -7.31 14.90 27.80
C ILE A 100 -7.83 15.87 26.73
N ASN A 101 -7.47 15.64 25.48
CA ASN A 101 -7.89 16.48 24.34
C ASN A 101 -9.39 16.36 24.07
N GLU A 102 -9.99 15.19 24.24
CA GLU A 102 -11.43 14.96 24.07
C GLU A 102 -12.28 15.55 25.20
N ASP A 103 -11.78 15.57 26.44
CA ASP A 103 -12.50 16.07 27.63
C ASP A 103 -12.68 17.60 27.65
N GLY A 104 -12.06 18.36 26.75
CA GLY A 104 -12.31 19.78 26.52
C GLY A 104 -11.90 20.72 27.66
N LYS A 105 -11.05 20.29 28.59
CA LYS A 105 -10.49 21.15 29.64
C LYS A 105 -9.26 21.89 29.10
N ALA A 106 -9.49 23.04 28.47
CA ALA A 106 -8.46 23.82 27.77
C ALA A 106 -7.16 24.00 28.53
N GLU A 107 -7.21 24.29 29.83
CA GLU A 107 -5.99 24.50 30.66
C GLU A 107 -5.17 23.22 30.86
N ILE A 108 -5.83 22.06 31.00
CA ILE A 108 -5.14 20.77 31.17
C ILE A 108 -4.52 20.34 29.84
N CYS A 109 -5.26 20.55 28.73
CA CYS A 109 -4.80 20.27 27.39
C CYS A 109 -3.55 21.13 27.04
N GLU A 110 -3.56 22.42 27.36
CA GLU A 110 -2.41 23.31 27.14
C GLU A 110 -1.17 22.85 27.90
N LYS A 111 -1.31 22.48 29.18
CA LYS A 111 -0.18 21.97 29.98
C LYS A 111 0.32 20.62 29.52
N ALA A 112 -0.58 19.72 29.09
CA ALA A 112 -0.18 18.44 28.50
C ALA A 112 0.58 18.62 27.17
N LEU A 113 0.14 19.59 26.37
CA LEU A 113 0.83 19.97 25.14
C LEU A 113 2.23 20.50 25.41
N GLU A 114 2.41 21.39 26.40
CA GLU A 114 3.72 21.84 26.82
C GLU A 114 4.65 20.66 27.21
N MET A 115 4.07 19.64 27.87
CA MET A 115 4.84 18.44 28.24
C MET A 115 5.26 17.63 27.02
N LEU A 116 4.37 17.44 26.04
CA LEU A 116 4.72 16.77 24.79
C LEU A 116 5.84 17.52 24.05
N GLU A 117 5.79 18.84 24.03
CA GLU A 117 6.85 19.67 23.43
C GLU A 117 8.20 19.51 24.14
N VAL A 118 8.20 19.47 25.47
CA VAL A 118 9.41 19.22 26.28
C VAL A 118 9.99 17.84 25.93
N LEU A 119 9.16 16.80 25.95
CA LEU A 119 9.59 15.43 25.66
C LEU A 119 10.04 15.22 24.20
N ALA A 120 9.40 15.91 23.24
CA ALA A 120 9.80 15.89 21.83
C ALA A 120 11.14 16.62 21.57
N ASN A 121 11.56 17.46 22.49
CA ASN A 121 12.84 18.17 22.46
C ASN A 121 13.88 17.60 23.46
N ASP A 122 13.57 16.50 24.14
CA ASP A 122 14.51 15.90 25.10
C ASP A 122 15.85 15.55 24.41
N GLN A 123 16.94 15.74 25.13
CA GLN A 123 18.27 15.43 24.61
C GLN A 123 18.49 13.93 24.40
N LEU A 124 17.82 13.09 25.19
CA LEU A 124 17.92 11.64 25.10
C LEU A 124 17.09 11.09 23.91
N PRO A 125 17.72 10.46 22.92
CA PRO A 125 17.00 9.83 21.82
C PRO A 125 16.00 8.75 22.26
N SER A 126 16.28 8.08 23.38
CA SER A 126 15.41 7.06 23.97
C SER A 126 14.05 7.63 24.39
N VAL A 127 14.02 8.82 25.00
CA VAL A 127 12.79 9.54 25.38
C VAL A 127 11.98 9.88 24.12
N ARG A 128 12.61 10.52 23.12
CA ARG A 128 11.95 10.88 21.87
C ARG A 128 11.43 9.66 21.10
N LYS A 129 12.18 8.54 21.12
CA LYS A 129 11.76 7.27 20.53
C LYS A 129 10.51 6.72 21.19
N ILE A 130 10.47 6.66 22.52
CA ILE A 130 9.29 6.19 23.26
C ILE A 130 8.09 7.08 22.94
N LEU A 131 8.28 8.40 22.92
CA LEU A 131 7.22 9.33 22.53
C LEU A 131 6.69 9.04 21.13
N ALA A 132 7.56 8.86 20.15
CA ALA A 132 7.19 8.53 18.79
C ALA A 132 6.44 7.20 18.69
N GLU A 133 6.90 6.17 19.39
CA GLU A 133 6.26 4.85 19.43
C GLU A 133 4.85 4.87 20.04
N GLU A 134 4.64 5.64 21.10
CA GLU A 134 3.30 5.75 21.73
C GLU A 134 2.36 6.63 20.88
N LEU A 135 2.87 7.63 20.16
CA LEU A 135 2.07 8.57 19.37
C LEU A 135 1.83 8.14 17.92
N LYS A 136 2.53 7.14 17.40
CA LYS A 136 2.51 6.73 15.98
C LYS A 136 1.12 6.43 15.39
N SER A 137 0.15 6.09 16.22
CA SER A 137 -1.24 5.80 15.83
C SER A 137 -2.23 6.87 16.29
N SER A 138 -1.76 7.95 16.90
CA SER A 138 -2.61 9.00 17.45
C SER A 138 -3.07 9.98 16.37
N ASN A 139 -4.38 10.30 16.38
CA ASN A 139 -4.95 11.33 15.51
C ASN A 139 -5.08 12.70 16.18
N GLY A 140 -4.77 12.78 17.48
CA GLY A 140 -5.02 13.98 18.29
C GLY A 140 -3.82 14.88 18.53
N ILE A 141 -2.61 14.49 18.11
CA ILE A 141 -1.39 15.26 18.37
C ILE A 141 -1.29 16.51 17.46
N PRO A 142 -0.73 17.62 17.95
CA PRO A 142 -0.49 18.78 17.10
C PRO A 142 0.49 18.47 15.98
N LYS A 143 0.19 19.02 14.80
CA LYS A 143 0.98 18.79 13.59
C LYS A 143 2.46 19.15 13.75
N HIS A 144 2.79 20.20 14.49
CA HIS A 144 4.18 20.62 14.69
C HIS A 144 5.00 19.61 15.51
N ILE A 145 4.39 18.90 16.49
CA ILE A 145 5.05 17.81 17.21
C ILE A 145 5.26 16.61 16.29
N ALA A 146 4.24 16.27 15.50
CA ALA A 146 4.33 15.20 14.50
C ALA A 146 5.49 15.46 13.52
N LEU A 147 5.59 16.67 12.97
CA LEU A 147 6.66 17.07 12.06
C LEU A 147 8.03 17.08 12.76
N LYS A 148 8.08 17.53 14.00
CA LYS A 148 9.33 17.54 14.80
C LYS A 148 9.89 16.14 14.96
N LEU A 149 9.06 15.17 15.33
CA LEU A 149 9.47 13.77 15.47
C LEU A 149 9.75 13.10 14.10
N ALA A 150 8.97 13.43 13.08
CA ALA A 150 9.15 12.92 11.72
C ALA A 150 10.48 13.36 11.09
N THR A 151 10.99 14.54 11.47
CA THR A 151 12.27 15.09 10.99
C THR A 151 13.41 14.90 11.97
N ASP A 152 13.26 14.03 12.97
CA ASP A 152 14.32 13.71 13.92
C ASP A 152 15.52 13.07 13.23
N GLN A 153 16.72 13.49 13.60
CA GLN A 153 17.97 12.97 13.02
C GLN A 153 18.26 11.52 13.39
N VAL A 154 17.61 11.01 14.44
CA VAL A 154 17.74 9.61 14.86
C VAL A 154 16.70 8.76 14.11
N PRO A 155 17.11 7.87 13.21
CA PRO A 155 16.19 7.09 12.38
C PRO A 155 15.14 6.29 13.19
N ALA A 156 15.52 5.82 14.37
CA ALA A 156 14.61 5.08 15.25
C ALA A 156 13.46 5.95 15.83
N VAL A 157 13.60 7.28 15.83
CA VAL A 157 12.55 8.22 16.22
C VAL A 157 11.66 8.55 15.05
N SER A 158 12.25 8.99 13.94
CA SER A 158 11.49 9.43 12.76
C SER A 158 10.74 8.30 12.06
N ALA A 159 11.31 7.07 12.02
CA ALA A 159 10.72 5.96 11.30
C ALA A 159 9.32 5.59 11.80
N ALA A 160 9.08 5.52 13.10
CA ALA A 160 7.77 5.16 13.67
C ALA A 160 6.67 6.15 13.25
N ILE A 161 7.00 7.44 13.23
CA ILE A 161 6.09 8.52 12.84
C ILE A 161 5.86 8.51 11.31
N LEU A 162 6.94 8.41 10.54
CA LEU A 162 6.87 8.43 9.08
C LEU A 162 6.11 7.25 8.51
N GLU A 163 6.25 6.07 9.10
CA GLU A 163 5.57 4.86 8.64
C GLU A 163 4.08 4.83 9.02
N LEU A 164 3.74 5.17 10.26
CA LEU A 164 2.44 4.82 10.83
C LEU A 164 1.51 6.00 11.13
N LEU A 165 2.04 7.22 11.34
CA LEU A 165 1.20 8.35 11.72
C LEU A 165 0.33 8.86 10.56
N PRO A 166 -1.01 8.83 10.68
CA PRO A 166 -1.90 9.22 9.58
C PRO A 166 -2.00 10.75 9.38
N LEU A 167 -1.57 11.55 10.34
CA LEU A 167 -1.68 13.03 10.31
C LEU A 167 -0.80 13.71 9.27
N LEU A 168 0.24 13.05 8.77
CA LEU A 168 1.12 13.61 7.76
C LEU A 168 0.45 13.56 6.39
N SER A 169 0.22 14.74 5.82
CA SER A 169 -0.33 14.87 4.46
C SER A 169 0.73 14.54 3.40
N ASP A 170 0.29 14.27 2.17
CA ASP A 170 1.19 14.05 1.03
C ASP A 170 2.15 15.24 0.81
N ALA A 171 1.70 16.45 1.06
CA ALA A 171 2.54 17.64 0.97
C ALA A 171 3.66 17.62 2.03
N ASP A 172 3.34 17.23 3.27
CA ASP A 172 4.33 17.10 4.34
C ASP A 172 5.34 16.01 4.02
N LEU A 173 4.87 14.85 3.53
CA LEU A 173 5.74 13.75 3.15
C LEU A 173 6.68 14.13 2.00
N LYS A 174 6.18 14.83 0.98
CA LYS A 174 7.01 15.32 -0.14
C LYS A 174 8.05 16.34 0.31
N GLU A 175 7.70 17.23 1.22
CA GLU A 175 8.66 18.19 1.81
C GLU A 175 9.75 17.45 2.60
N ILE A 176 9.37 16.45 3.39
CA ILE A 176 10.33 15.61 4.13
C ILE A 176 11.23 14.83 3.17
N ILE A 177 10.68 14.22 2.10
CA ILE A 177 11.44 13.50 1.07
C ILE A 177 12.48 14.43 0.43
N ALA A 178 12.07 15.65 0.07
CA ALA A 178 12.96 16.62 -0.55
C ALA A 178 14.06 17.15 0.37
N ALA A 179 13.80 17.22 1.68
CA ALA A 179 14.71 17.79 2.67
C ALA A 179 15.62 16.75 3.35
N THR A 180 15.23 15.46 3.36
CA THR A 180 15.95 14.42 4.12
C THR A 180 17.13 13.87 3.33
N THR A 181 18.23 13.65 4.05
CA THR A 181 19.39 12.88 3.57
C THR A 181 19.47 11.50 4.23
N LEU A 182 18.46 11.15 5.04
CA LEU A 182 18.42 9.92 5.82
C LEU A 182 17.67 8.82 5.04
N SER A 183 18.39 7.83 4.55
CA SER A 183 17.81 6.69 3.82
C SER A 183 16.68 5.99 4.62
N GLY A 184 16.87 5.79 5.93
CA GLY A 184 15.87 5.18 6.80
C GLY A 184 14.53 5.93 6.89
N ALA A 185 14.53 7.26 6.70
CA ALA A 185 13.32 8.07 6.65
C ALA A 185 12.52 7.79 5.36
N LEU A 186 13.20 7.71 4.22
CA LEU A 186 12.59 7.37 2.93
C LEU A 186 12.02 5.95 2.92
N GLU A 187 12.73 5.00 3.52
CA GLU A 187 12.26 3.62 3.68
C GLU A 187 10.98 3.55 4.54
N ALA A 188 10.92 4.32 5.64
CA ALA A 188 9.75 4.36 6.50
C ALA A 188 8.52 4.93 5.77
N ILE A 189 8.71 6.01 4.99
CA ILE A 189 7.63 6.57 4.15
C ILE A 189 7.16 5.53 3.13
N ALA A 190 8.07 4.81 2.49
CA ALA A 190 7.76 3.80 1.48
C ALA A 190 6.94 2.61 2.02
N LYS A 191 7.02 2.33 3.33
CA LYS A 191 6.28 1.26 4.02
C LYS A 191 4.87 1.65 4.45
N ARG A 192 4.47 2.92 4.31
CA ARG A 192 3.13 3.40 4.72
C ARG A 192 2.01 2.56 4.14
N ASN A 193 0.97 2.38 4.95
CA ASN A 193 -0.20 1.59 4.57
C ASN A 193 -1.00 2.22 3.41
N ILE A 194 -0.94 3.57 3.30
CA ILE A 194 -1.50 4.33 2.19
C ILE A 194 -0.38 5.19 1.63
N LEU A 195 -0.04 4.99 0.37
CA LEU A 195 1.00 5.73 -0.33
C LEU A 195 0.45 6.20 -1.67
N SER A 196 0.24 7.51 -1.78
CA SER A 196 -0.34 8.13 -2.99
C SER A 196 0.64 8.14 -4.17
N GLY A 197 0.12 8.33 -5.38
CA GLY A 197 0.93 8.41 -6.59
C GLY A 197 1.96 9.54 -6.56
N ASP A 198 1.59 10.69 -5.97
CA ASP A 198 2.50 11.84 -5.86
C ASP A 198 3.67 11.58 -4.92
N VAL A 199 3.43 10.87 -3.82
CA VAL A 199 4.48 10.47 -2.87
C VAL A 199 5.35 9.36 -3.48
N CYS A 200 4.74 8.41 -4.21
CA CYS A 200 5.48 7.39 -4.94
C CYS A 200 6.44 8.00 -5.97
N GLU A 201 5.98 8.98 -6.73
CA GLU A 201 6.81 9.71 -7.69
C GLU A 201 7.98 10.43 -7.01
N ALA A 202 7.71 11.11 -5.88
CA ALA A 202 8.76 11.77 -5.12
C ALA A 202 9.83 10.79 -4.60
N ILE A 203 9.42 9.59 -4.11
CA ILE A 203 10.37 8.55 -3.69
C ILE A 203 11.16 8.02 -4.89
N ALA A 204 10.51 7.75 -6.03
CA ALA A 204 11.17 7.25 -7.22
C ALA A 204 12.26 8.21 -7.73
N GLN A 205 12.00 9.52 -7.69
CA GLN A 205 12.95 10.56 -8.09
C GLN A 205 14.20 10.63 -7.22
N THR A 206 14.17 10.12 -5.99
CA THR A 206 15.37 10.07 -5.13
C THR A 206 16.40 9.04 -5.58
N LEU A 207 15.98 8.03 -6.32
CA LEU A 207 16.76 6.85 -6.73
C LEU A 207 17.40 6.08 -5.55
N GLU A 208 16.93 6.32 -4.33
CA GLU A 208 17.37 5.60 -3.13
C GLU A 208 16.91 4.14 -3.20
N ILE A 209 17.87 3.23 -3.43
CA ILE A 209 17.58 1.82 -3.72
C ILE A 209 16.70 1.16 -2.64
N PRO A 210 17.01 1.28 -1.32
CA PRO A 210 16.18 0.67 -0.29
C PRO A 210 14.75 1.24 -0.24
N ALA A 211 14.58 2.54 -0.42
CA ALA A 211 13.28 3.20 -0.38
C ALA A 211 12.41 2.78 -1.58
N VAL A 212 12.96 2.81 -2.78
CA VAL A 212 12.26 2.36 -4.00
C VAL A 212 11.93 0.86 -3.92
N THR A 213 12.83 0.03 -3.41
CA THR A 213 12.59 -1.41 -3.18
C THR A 213 11.39 -1.63 -2.26
N ASN A 214 11.34 -0.93 -1.11
CA ASN A 214 10.21 -1.01 -0.18
C ASN A 214 8.90 -0.51 -0.79
N MET A 215 8.95 0.59 -1.57
CA MET A 215 7.81 1.13 -2.28
C MET A 215 7.26 0.14 -3.33
N LEU A 216 8.14 -0.50 -4.11
CA LEU A 216 7.77 -1.50 -5.10
C LEU A 216 7.15 -2.74 -4.44
N ALA A 217 7.67 -3.18 -3.30
CA ALA A 217 7.14 -4.30 -2.52
C ALA A 217 5.81 -3.97 -1.81
N ASN A 218 5.51 -2.69 -1.59
CA ASN A 218 4.29 -2.24 -0.93
C ASN A 218 3.09 -2.39 -1.88
N LYS A 219 2.22 -3.37 -1.58
CA LYS A 219 1.03 -3.66 -2.40
C LYS A 219 -0.01 -2.54 -2.42
N ASN A 220 0.02 -1.65 -1.43
CA ASN A 220 -0.91 -0.53 -1.30
C ASN A 220 -0.37 0.77 -1.92
N ALA A 221 0.88 0.78 -2.38
CA ALA A 221 1.47 1.94 -3.05
C ALA A 221 0.80 2.17 -4.42
N GLN A 222 0.26 3.37 -4.63
CA GLN A 222 -0.43 3.77 -5.86
C GLN A 222 0.57 4.30 -6.90
N ILE A 223 1.49 3.45 -7.35
CA ILE A 223 2.50 3.85 -8.34
C ILE A 223 1.82 4.05 -9.69
N ARG A 224 1.96 5.25 -10.27
CA ARG A 224 1.47 5.58 -11.61
C ARG A 224 2.29 4.85 -12.67
N GLU A 225 1.70 4.66 -13.86
CA GLU A 225 2.37 3.95 -14.95
C GLU A 225 3.63 4.68 -15.40
N GLU A 226 3.59 6.02 -15.49
CA GLU A 226 4.76 6.83 -15.84
C GLU A 226 5.90 6.70 -14.83
N THR A 227 5.57 6.68 -13.54
CA THR A 227 6.55 6.48 -12.47
C THR A 227 7.14 5.07 -12.54
N LEU A 228 6.31 4.06 -12.82
CA LEU A 228 6.76 2.68 -12.97
C LEU A 228 7.69 2.53 -14.19
N ASP A 229 7.35 3.15 -15.32
CA ASP A 229 8.17 3.17 -16.53
C ASP A 229 9.55 3.79 -16.26
N SER A 230 9.60 4.91 -15.53
CA SER A 230 10.86 5.55 -15.14
C SER A 230 11.70 4.65 -14.22
N ILE A 231 11.07 3.96 -13.27
CA ILE A 231 11.79 3.01 -12.38
C ILE A 231 12.36 1.83 -13.20
N ILE A 232 11.59 1.30 -14.15
CA ILE A 232 12.04 0.20 -15.02
C ILE A 232 13.23 0.67 -15.88
N GLU A 233 13.16 1.89 -16.40
CA GLU A 233 14.25 2.47 -17.21
C GLU A 233 15.52 2.65 -16.39
N GLU A 234 15.42 3.20 -15.18
CA GLU A 234 16.56 3.36 -14.27
C GLU A 234 17.13 2.01 -13.81
N ALA A 235 16.25 1.04 -13.55
CA ALA A 235 16.67 -0.33 -13.20
C ALA A 235 17.50 -0.96 -14.31
N GLN A 236 17.15 -0.71 -15.58
CA GLN A 236 17.90 -1.19 -16.75
C GLN A 236 19.21 -0.44 -16.94
N ASN A 237 19.19 0.90 -16.85
CA ASN A 237 20.34 1.75 -17.16
C ASN A 237 21.46 1.60 -16.11
N GLN A 238 21.08 1.39 -14.84
CA GLN A 238 22.01 1.31 -13.71
C GLN A 238 22.21 -0.11 -13.17
N ASP A 239 21.61 -1.13 -13.81
CA ASP A 239 21.65 -2.55 -13.41
C ASP A 239 21.28 -2.77 -11.92
N ILE A 240 20.16 -2.16 -11.48
CA ILE A 240 19.71 -2.24 -10.09
C ILE A 240 18.93 -3.54 -9.86
N THR A 241 19.67 -4.62 -9.60
CA THR A 241 19.12 -5.97 -9.41
C THR A 241 18.14 -6.09 -8.25
N GLN A 242 18.27 -5.25 -7.22
CA GLN A 242 17.37 -5.22 -6.05
C GLN A 242 15.92 -4.86 -6.39
N TRP A 243 15.67 -4.20 -7.52
CA TRP A 243 14.31 -3.83 -7.96
C TRP A 243 13.64 -4.92 -8.80
N HIS A 244 14.37 -5.91 -9.31
CA HIS A 244 13.85 -6.94 -10.22
C HIS A 244 12.73 -7.76 -9.58
N GLU A 245 12.97 -8.32 -8.40
CA GLU A 245 12.01 -9.17 -7.71
C GLU A 245 10.75 -8.40 -7.27
N PRO A 246 10.84 -7.20 -6.64
CA PRO A 246 9.66 -6.41 -6.31
C PRO A 246 8.86 -5.98 -7.54
N LEU A 247 9.51 -5.58 -8.64
CA LEU A 247 8.85 -5.27 -9.91
C LEU A 247 8.08 -6.46 -10.45
N ALA A 248 8.71 -7.64 -10.53
CA ALA A 248 8.10 -8.85 -11.06
C ALA A 248 6.92 -9.37 -10.22
N LYS A 249 6.94 -9.16 -8.89
CA LYS A 249 5.88 -9.58 -7.96
C LYS A 249 4.74 -8.57 -7.80
N ARG A 250 4.84 -7.39 -8.41
CA ARG A 250 3.85 -6.35 -8.26
C ARG A 250 2.50 -6.73 -8.89
N PRO A 251 1.36 -6.56 -8.18
CA PRO A 251 0.04 -6.79 -8.74
C PRO A 251 -0.32 -5.67 -9.75
N ASN A 252 -1.21 -6.01 -10.69
CA ASN A 252 -1.82 -5.05 -11.65
C ASN A 252 -0.83 -4.33 -12.58
N LEU A 253 0.22 -5.02 -13.01
CA LEU A 253 1.11 -4.50 -14.04
C LEU A 253 0.39 -4.43 -15.39
N SER A 254 0.63 -3.36 -16.16
CA SER A 254 0.22 -3.31 -17.57
C SER A 254 0.98 -4.36 -18.38
N ILE A 255 0.41 -4.79 -19.50
CA ILE A 255 1.08 -5.74 -20.43
C ILE A 255 2.43 -5.16 -20.88
N ARG A 256 2.48 -3.86 -21.15
CA ARG A 256 3.71 -3.15 -21.53
C ARG A 256 4.77 -3.25 -20.43
N ALA A 257 4.41 -2.94 -19.18
CA ALA A 257 5.33 -3.05 -18.05
C ALA A 257 5.82 -4.48 -17.83
N MET A 258 4.92 -5.48 -17.93
CA MET A 258 5.28 -6.90 -17.83
C MET A 258 6.31 -7.32 -18.86
N LYS A 259 6.15 -6.89 -20.13
CA LYS A 259 7.11 -7.19 -21.21
C LYS A 259 8.48 -6.58 -20.95
N ARG A 260 8.51 -5.28 -20.58
CA ARG A 260 9.77 -4.60 -20.27
C ARG A 260 10.50 -5.28 -19.12
N ILE A 261 9.79 -5.63 -18.04
CA ILE A 261 10.35 -6.34 -16.89
C ILE A 261 10.86 -7.72 -17.32
N ALA A 262 10.10 -8.49 -18.09
CA ALA A 262 10.50 -9.82 -18.55
C ALA A 262 11.78 -9.77 -19.40
N THR A 263 11.87 -8.80 -20.33
CA THR A 263 13.05 -8.60 -21.18
C THR A 263 14.29 -8.30 -20.35
N PHE A 264 14.16 -7.44 -19.37
CA PHE A 264 15.24 -7.00 -18.52
C PHE A 264 15.69 -8.10 -17.53
N VAL A 265 14.75 -8.81 -16.89
CA VAL A 265 15.07 -9.95 -16.00
C VAL A 265 15.75 -11.07 -16.79
N ALA A 266 15.30 -11.35 -18.03
CA ALA A 266 15.94 -12.32 -18.89
C ALA A 266 17.37 -11.91 -19.28
N SER A 267 17.60 -10.62 -19.56
CA SER A 267 18.93 -10.11 -19.87
C SER A 267 19.89 -10.26 -18.69
N SER A 268 19.45 -9.88 -17.49
CA SER A 268 20.23 -10.02 -16.26
C SER A 268 20.54 -11.50 -15.94
N LEU A 269 19.58 -12.41 -16.15
CA LEU A 269 19.80 -13.85 -15.94
C LEU A 269 20.84 -14.41 -16.91
N VAL A 270 20.79 -14.04 -18.18
CA VAL A 270 21.77 -14.49 -19.19
C VAL A 270 23.16 -13.96 -18.86
N GLU A 271 23.28 -12.72 -18.39
CA GLU A 271 24.56 -12.14 -17.96
C GLU A 271 25.19 -12.89 -16.79
N VAL A 272 24.38 -13.28 -15.80
CA VAL A 272 24.82 -14.17 -14.71
C VAL A 272 25.28 -15.52 -15.24
N MET A 273 24.55 -16.12 -16.19
CA MET A 273 24.93 -17.41 -16.79
C MET A 273 26.24 -17.32 -17.57
N ILE A 274 26.52 -16.22 -18.27
CA ILE A 274 27.81 -15.97 -18.94
C ILE A 274 28.91 -15.81 -17.89
N THR A 275 28.67 -15.02 -16.85
CA THR A 275 29.67 -14.75 -15.79
C THR A 275 30.05 -16.02 -15.03
N ASP A 276 29.10 -16.91 -14.75
CA ASP A 276 29.31 -18.18 -14.07
C ASP A 276 29.84 -19.30 -15.00
N ASN A 277 30.24 -18.96 -16.22
CA ASN A 277 30.77 -19.90 -17.23
C ASN A 277 29.81 -21.04 -17.66
N HIS A 278 28.49 -20.81 -17.55
CA HIS A 278 27.48 -21.76 -18.00
C HIS A 278 27.11 -21.58 -19.48
N LEU A 279 27.40 -20.40 -20.05
CA LEU A 279 27.18 -20.04 -21.47
C LEU A 279 28.36 -19.24 -21.99
N ASP A 280 28.74 -19.44 -23.24
CA ASP A 280 29.64 -18.52 -23.91
C ASP A 280 28.86 -17.27 -24.39
N GLN A 281 29.60 -16.20 -24.74
CA GLN A 281 28.98 -14.87 -25.03
C GLN A 281 28.05 -14.92 -26.26
N ASP A 282 28.44 -15.67 -27.31
CA ASP A 282 27.64 -15.79 -28.54
C ASP A 282 26.33 -16.55 -28.29
N GLN A 283 26.39 -17.61 -27.45
CA GLN A 283 25.21 -18.38 -27.03
C GLN A 283 24.27 -17.52 -26.15
N GLY A 284 24.84 -16.67 -25.28
CA GLY A 284 24.09 -15.72 -24.47
C GLY A 284 23.32 -14.71 -25.30
N GLU A 285 23.98 -14.13 -26.30
CA GLU A 285 23.34 -13.16 -27.21
C GLU A 285 22.24 -13.81 -28.06
N GLU A 286 22.47 -15.02 -28.57
CA GLU A 286 21.47 -15.77 -29.32
C GLU A 286 20.24 -16.10 -28.46
N LEU A 287 20.46 -16.48 -27.18
CA LEU A 287 19.38 -16.74 -26.24
C LEU A 287 18.56 -15.48 -25.96
N LEU A 288 19.23 -14.34 -25.77
CA LEU A 288 18.55 -13.05 -25.55
C LEU A 288 17.70 -12.62 -26.74
N VAL A 289 18.21 -12.81 -27.98
CA VAL A 289 17.44 -12.53 -29.20
C VAL A 289 16.18 -13.40 -29.24
N ARG A 290 16.32 -14.71 -29.00
CA ARG A 290 15.15 -15.63 -28.96
C ARG A 290 14.13 -15.30 -27.87
N VAL A 291 14.60 -14.88 -26.68
CA VAL A 291 13.71 -14.47 -25.57
C VAL A 291 12.98 -13.18 -25.94
N ARG A 292 13.67 -12.20 -26.52
CA ARG A 292 13.07 -10.94 -26.96
C ARG A 292 12.03 -11.16 -28.07
N GLU A 293 12.34 -12.00 -29.06
CA GLU A 293 11.41 -12.38 -30.12
C GLU A 293 10.17 -13.04 -29.53
N ARG A 294 10.32 -13.99 -28.61
CA ARG A 294 9.20 -14.67 -27.96
C ARG A 294 8.31 -13.73 -27.13
N ILE A 295 8.93 -12.80 -26.39
CA ILE A 295 8.20 -11.77 -25.62
C ILE A 295 7.45 -10.81 -26.55
N SER A 296 8.03 -10.49 -27.74
CA SER A 296 7.37 -9.65 -28.73
C SER A 296 6.28 -10.37 -29.53
N ASP A 297 6.46 -11.66 -29.81
CA ASP A 297 5.51 -12.42 -30.61
C ASP A 297 4.23 -12.82 -29.86
N GLU A 298 4.30 -12.98 -28.54
CA GLU A 298 3.13 -13.44 -27.72
C GLU A 298 2.08 -12.34 -27.44
N THR A 299 2.33 -11.07 -27.79
CA THR A 299 1.33 -10.00 -27.63
C THR A 299 1.56 -8.87 -28.66
N PRO A 300 0.52 -8.34 -29.31
CA PRO A 300 0.68 -7.20 -30.20
C PRO A 300 1.21 -6.00 -29.42
N ASP A 301 2.24 -5.37 -29.96
CA ASP A 301 2.91 -4.20 -29.41
C ASP A 301 1.90 -3.04 -29.26
N SER A 302 1.60 -2.63 -28.02
CA SER A 302 0.71 -1.49 -27.77
C SER A 302 1.34 -0.13 -28.15
N ASP A 303 2.60 -0.10 -28.55
CA ASP A 303 3.27 1.07 -29.14
C ASP A 303 3.05 1.18 -30.66
N ASP A 304 2.37 0.21 -31.27
CA ASP A 304 1.93 0.35 -32.65
C ASP A 304 0.83 1.42 -32.69
N LYS A 305 1.17 2.61 -33.20
CA LYS A 305 0.21 3.71 -33.41
C LYS A 305 -0.88 3.37 -34.40
N ARG A 306 -0.81 2.19 -35.03
CA ARG A 306 -1.85 1.67 -35.91
C ARG A 306 -3.09 1.32 -35.11
N THR A 307 -4.24 1.60 -35.66
CA THR A 307 -5.53 1.18 -35.09
C THR A 307 -5.63 -0.34 -35.09
N LEU A 308 -6.47 -0.93 -34.21
CA LEU A 308 -6.71 -2.38 -34.20
C LEU A 308 -7.21 -2.90 -35.55
N ALA A 309 -7.89 -2.06 -36.33
CA ALA A 309 -8.32 -2.36 -37.68
C ALA A 309 -7.13 -2.51 -38.66
N GLU A 310 -6.13 -1.61 -38.56
CA GLU A 310 -4.91 -1.67 -39.35
C GLU A 310 -4.02 -2.86 -38.96
N GLN A 311 -3.92 -3.18 -37.69
CA GLN A 311 -3.22 -4.38 -37.19
C GLN A 311 -3.88 -5.66 -37.71
N ALA A 312 -5.20 -5.76 -37.63
CA ALA A 312 -5.95 -6.89 -38.16
C ALA A 312 -5.79 -7.02 -39.70
N SER A 313 -5.75 -5.89 -40.42
CA SER A 313 -5.54 -5.88 -41.87
C SER A 313 -4.16 -6.41 -42.26
N ASP A 314 -3.10 -5.96 -41.57
CA ASP A 314 -1.74 -6.46 -41.80
C ASP A 314 -1.60 -7.97 -41.52
N LEU A 315 -2.18 -8.44 -40.41
CA LEU A 315 -2.18 -9.86 -40.08
C LEU A 315 -2.99 -10.70 -41.08
N TYR A 316 -4.10 -10.16 -41.59
CA TYR A 316 -4.92 -10.81 -42.61
C TYR A 316 -4.19 -10.90 -43.97
N GLU A 317 -3.53 -9.83 -44.41
CA GLU A 317 -2.74 -9.80 -45.64
C GLU A 317 -1.55 -10.76 -45.61
N ARG A 318 -0.95 -10.94 -44.42
CA ARG A 318 0.14 -11.89 -44.18
C ARG A 318 -0.35 -13.36 -44.04
N GLY A 319 -1.68 -13.59 -44.05
CA GLY A 319 -2.26 -14.91 -43.92
C GLY A 319 -2.08 -15.55 -42.52
N VAL A 320 -1.89 -14.72 -41.49
CA VAL A 320 -1.71 -15.18 -40.10
C VAL A 320 -3.05 -15.42 -39.41
N ILE A 321 -4.13 -14.77 -39.86
CA ILE A 321 -5.44 -14.93 -39.26
C ILE A 321 -6.08 -16.21 -39.78
N ASP A 322 -6.05 -17.23 -38.93
CA ASP A 322 -6.66 -18.53 -39.14
C ASP A 322 -7.57 -18.95 -37.96
N ASP A 323 -8.05 -20.17 -37.96
CA ASP A 323 -8.88 -20.73 -36.92
C ASP A 323 -8.21 -20.78 -35.55
N GLU A 324 -6.90 -21.09 -35.51
CA GLU A 324 -6.11 -21.15 -34.29
C GLU A 324 -5.85 -19.75 -33.71
N PHE A 325 -5.54 -18.79 -34.59
CA PHE A 325 -5.41 -17.37 -34.20
C PHE A 325 -6.67 -16.86 -33.50
N ILE A 326 -7.85 -17.08 -34.08
CA ILE A 326 -9.13 -16.64 -33.52
C ILE A 326 -9.38 -17.32 -32.15
N GLN A 327 -9.11 -18.62 -32.01
CA GLN A 327 -9.26 -19.31 -30.73
C GLN A 327 -8.34 -18.72 -29.65
N ASN A 328 -7.09 -18.43 -29.99
CA ASN A 328 -6.13 -17.85 -29.06
C ASN A 328 -6.48 -16.41 -28.70
N ALA A 329 -6.90 -15.59 -29.65
CA ALA A 329 -7.35 -14.22 -29.40
C ALA A 329 -8.60 -14.17 -28.49
N ILE A 330 -9.55 -15.12 -28.63
CA ILE A 330 -10.71 -15.24 -27.73
C ILE A 330 -10.26 -15.63 -26.33
N LYS A 331 -9.37 -16.62 -26.17
CA LYS A 331 -8.81 -17.03 -24.85
C LYS A 331 -8.11 -15.87 -24.15
N ASN A 332 -7.39 -15.05 -24.90
CA ASN A 332 -6.67 -13.88 -24.41
C ASN A 332 -7.58 -12.65 -24.21
N LYS A 333 -8.91 -12.81 -24.37
CA LYS A 333 -9.92 -11.75 -24.20
C LYS A 333 -9.72 -10.53 -25.11
N GLN A 334 -9.08 -10.71 -26.26
CA GLN A 334 -8.82 -9.66 -27.26
C GLN A 334 -10.06 -9.42 -28.15
N ARG A 335 -11.18 -9.11 -27.51
CA ARG A 335 -12.51 -9.05 -28.15
C ARG A 335 -12.53 -8.18 -29.42
N GLU A 336 -11.94 -7.00 -29.36
CA GLU A 336 -11.97 -6.04 -30.47
C GLU A 336 -11.13 -6.53 -31.66
N LEU A 337 -9.97 -7.12 -31.41
CA LEU A 337 -9.12 -7.72 -32.44
C LEU A 337 -9.86 -8.88 -33.15
N VAL A 338 -10.57 -9.73 -32.37
CA VAL A 338 -11.40 -10.80 -32.95
C VAL A 338 -12.52 -10.24 -33.82
N ILE A 339 -13.18 -9.15 -33.40
CA ILE A 339 -14.23 -8.52 -34.21
C ILE A 339 -13.64 -7.98 -35.52
N GLN A 340 -12.50 -7.28 -35.49
CA GLN A 340 -11.84 -6.78 -36.69
C GLN A 340 -11.39 -7.92 -37.62
N ALA A 341 -10.86 -8.99 -37.09
CA ALA A 341 -10.50 -10.17 -37.86
C ALA A 341 -11.73 -10.81 -38.53
N LEU A 342 -12.86 -10.95 -37.80
CA LEU A 342 -14.10 -11.48 -38.33
C LEU A 342 -14.71 -10.62 -39.45
N ILE A 343 -14.58 -9.28 -39.36
CA ILE A 343 -14.99 -8.35 -40.42
C ILE A 343 -14.21 -8.65 -41.71
N LEU A 344 -12.87 -8.77 -41.60
CA LEU A 344 -12.02 -9.05 -42.77
C LEU A 344 -12.27 -10.44 -43.36
N MET A 345 -12.38 -11.47 -42.52
CA MET A 345 -12.60 -12.84 -42.97
C MET A 345 -14.00 -13.05 -43.60
N SER A 346 -15.05 -12.50 -42.96
CA SER A 346 -16.44 -12.67 -43.42
C SER A 346 -16.81 -11.71 -44.57
N LYS A 347 -16.04 -10.61 -44.70
CA LYS A 347 -16.31 -9.49 -45.64
C LYS A 347 -17.65 -8.79 -45.38
N LEU A 348 -18.18 -8.89 -44.16
CA LEU A 348 -19.39 -8.19 -43.74
C LEU A 348 -19.07 -6.80 -43.18
N PRO A 349 -20.03 -5.85 -43.25
CA PRO A 349 -19.86 -4.54 -42.62
C PRO A 349 -19.65 -4.65 -41.11
N ASP A 350 -18.84 -3.73 -40.52
CA ASP A 350 -18.57 -3.69 -39.08
C ASP A 350 -19.83 -3.72 -38.23
N GLN A 351 -20.84 -2.92 -38.58
CA GLN A 351 -22.12 -2.87 -37.87
C GLN A 351 -22.87 -4.20 -37.89
N SER A 352 -22.78 -4.95 -38.96
CA SER A 352 -23.40 -6.25 -39.13
C SER A 352 -22.76 -7.29 -38.22
N VAL A 353 -21.45 -7.40 -38.24
CA VAL A 353 -20.69 -8.32 -37.37
C VAL A 353 -20.97 -8.04 -35.91
N ARG A 354 -20.87 -6.76 -35.49
CA ARG A 354 -21.16 -6.35 -34.10
C ARG A 354 -22.60 -6.67 -33.69
N THR A 355 -23.56 -6.46 -34.58
CA THR A 355 -24.97 -6.76 -34.31
C THR A 355 -25.22 -8.27 -34.17
N MET A 356 -24.61 -9.10 -35.01
CA MET A 356 -24.72 -10.57 -34.92
C MET A 356 -24.19 -11.10 -33.60
N ILE A 357 -23.04 -10.56 -33.12
CA ILE A 357 -22.44 -10.94 -31.82
C ILE A 357 -23.31 -10.44 -30.66
N THR A 358 -23.81 -9.20 -30.73
CA THR A 358 -24.53 -8.55 -29.61
C THR A 358 -25.93 -9.15 -29.41
N LYS A 359 -26.55 -9.70 -30.43
CA LYS A 359 -27.87 -10.36 -30.32
C LYS A 359 -27.86 -11.65 -29.49
N LYS A 360 -26.69 -12.18 -29.15
CA LYS A 360 -26.51 -13.39 -28.32
C LYS A 360 -27.32 -14.61 -28.79
N LYS A 361 -27.49 -14.78 -30.08
CA LYS A 361 -28.19 -15.93 -30.68
C LYS A 361 -27.19 -16.89 -31.31
N GLY A 362 -27.26 -18.16 -30.91
CA GLY A 362 -26.33 -19.21 -31.37
C GLY A 362 -26.30 -19.37 -32.89
N ASN A 363 -27.45 -19.32 -33.57
CA ASN A 363 -27.51 -19.44 -35.02
C ASN A 363 -26.78 -18.31 -35.75
N LEU A 364 -26.86 -17.09 -35.26
CA LEU A 364 -26.15 -15.93 -35.86
C LEU A 364 -24.64 -16.04 -35.69
N VAL A 365 -24.19 -16.48 -34.51
CA VAL A 365 -22.74 -16.65 -34.22
C VAL A 365 -22.18 -17.81 -35.08
N VAL A 366 -22.93 -18.88 -35.22
CA VAL A 366 -22.56 -20.02 -36.07
C VAL A 366 -22.53 -19.64 -37.56
N ALA A 367 -23.49 -18.83 -38.03
CA ALA A 367 -23.50 -18.33 -39.41
C ALA A 367 -22.30 -17.40 -39.67
N LEU A 368 -21.96 -16.51 -38.72
CA LEU A 368 -20.79 -15.62 -38.81
C LEU A 368 -19.50 -16.43 -38.88
N ALA A 369 -19.32 -17.42 -38.03
CA ALA A 369 -18.15 -18.30 -38.03
C ALA A 369 -18.01 -19.07 -39.36
N TRP A 370 -19.11 -19.58 -39.88
CA TRP A 370 -19.14 -20.26 -41.17
C TRP A 370 -18.76 -19.32 -42.34
N LYS A 371 -19.30 -18.09 -42.35
CA LYS A 371 -18.96 -17.08 -43.38
C LYS A 371 -17.49 -16.66 -43.33
N ALA A 372 -16.91 -16.62 -42.12
CA ALA A 372 -15.49 -16.35 -41.89
C ALA A 372 -14.59 -17.57 -42.21
N GLY A 373 -15.14 -18.74 -42.57
CA GLY A 373 -14.35 -19.93 -42.90
C GLY A 373 -13.75 -20.64 -41.67
N LEU A 374 -14.27 -20.39 -40.49
CA LEU A 374 -13.77 -20.95 -39.22
C LEU A 374 -14.37 -22.35 -38.98
N SER A 375 -13.79 -23.10 -38.06
CA SER A 375 -14.32 -24.43 -37.65
C SER A 375 -15.53 -24.27 -36.71
N MET A 376 -16.35 -25.33 -36.62
CA MET A 376 -17.44 -25.38 -35.66
C MET A 376 -16.94 -25.38 -34.21
N ARG A 377 -15.70 -25.79 -33.94
CA ARG A 377 -15.04 -25.72 -32.64
C ARG A 377 -14.85 -24.26 -32.23
N THR A 378 -14.37 -23.43 -33.15
CA THR A 378 -14.22 -21.99 -32.94
C THR A 378 -15.57 -21.29 -32.80
N ALA A 379 -16.56 -21.72 -33.60
CA ALA A 379 -17.94 -21.22 -33.46
C ALA A 379 -18.54 -21.51 -32.07
N LEU A 380 -18.25 -22.66 -31.46
CA LEU A 380 -18.66 -22.96 -30.08
C LEU A 380 -17.97 -22.03 -29.07
N GLN A 381 -16.69 -21.80 -29.21
CA GLN A 381 -15.94 -20.86 -28.35
C GLN A 381 -16.41 -19.41 -28.55
N MET A 382 -16.75 -19.01 -29.77
CA MET A 382 -17.37 -17.71 -30.03
C MET A 382 -18.74 -17.57 -29.36
N GLN A 383 -19.53 -18.60 -29.28
CA GLN A 383 -20.82 -18.57 -28.58
C GLN A 383 -20.62 -18.34 -27.08
N SER A 384 -19.67 -19.08 -26.43
CA SER A 384 -19.45 -19.00 -24.99
C SER A 384 -18.73 -17.71 -24.59
N ASP A 385 -17.58 -17.43 -25.19
CA ASP A 385 -16.59 -16.51 -24.65
C ASP A 385 -16.61 -15.12 -25.33
N LEU A 386 -17.10 -15.04 -26.59
CA LEU A 386 -17.20 -13.81 -27.35
C LEU A 386 -18.60 -13.18 -27.28
N ALA A 387 -19.63 -13.95 -27.59
CA ALA A 387 -21.03 -13.49 -27.70
C ALA A 387 -21.84 -13.68 -26.43
N HIS A 388 -21.38 -14.51 -25.49
CA HIS A 388 -22.08 -14.87 -24.24
C HIS A 388 -23.54 -15.31 -24.52
N VAL A 389 -23.70 -16.24 -25.45
CA VAL A 389 -24.98 -16.84 -25.80
C VAL A 389 -25.53 -17.61 -24.59
N PRO A 390 -26.84 -17.53 -24.26
CA PRO A 390 -27.40 -18.33 -23.18
C PRO A 390 -27.28 -19.85 -23.49
N PRO A 391 -27.00 -20.70 -22.49
CA PRO A 391 -26.83 -22.14 -22.71
C PRO A 391 -28.02 -22.83 -23.43
N THR A 392 -29.22 -22.29 -23.30
CA THR A 392 -30.45 -22.77 -23.95
C THR A 392 -30.49 -22.49 -25.45
N GLU A 393 -29.69 -21.54 -25.93
CA GLU A 393 -29.58 -21.13 -27.33
C GLU A 393 -28.26 -21.59 -28.00
N PHE A 394 -27.45 -22.39 -27.30
CA PHE A 394 -26.20 -22.91 -27.84
C PHE A 394 -26.48 -23.89 -28.98
N ILE A 395 -25.80 -23.71 -30.07
CA ILE A 395 -25.82 -24.59 -31.22
C ILE A 395 -24.59 -25.48 -31.22
N ASN A 396 -24.78 -26.78 -31.07
CA ASN A 396 -23.71 -27.77 -31.06
C ASN A 396 -23.37 -28.28 -32.46
N ALA A 397 -22.17 -28.77 -32.65
CA ALA A 397 -21.71 -29.39 -33.87
C ALA A 397 -22.50 -30.66 -34.20
N LYS A 398 -22.81 -30.85 -35.46
CA LYS A 398 -23.32 -32.11 -35.98
C LYS A 398 -22.16 -33.09 -36.15
N ASN A 399 -22.33 -34.35 -35.75
CA ASN A 399 -21.29 -35.37 -35.79
C ASN A 399 -19.98 -34.99 -35.06
N GLY A 400 -20.03 -34.02 -34.16
CA GLY A 400 -18.87 -33.56 -33.38
C GLY A 400 -18.00 -32.49 -34.04
N VAL A 401 -18.07 -32.28 -35.35
CA VAL A 401 -17.21 -31.37 -36.11
C VAL A 401 -17.92 -30.53 -37.16
N ASP A 402 -19.05 -31.05 -37.70
CA ASP A 402 -19.74 -30.43 -38.82
C ASP A 402 -20.69 -29.31 -38.39
N TYR A 403 -20.93 -28.36 -39.29
CA TYR A 403 -21.96 -27.36 -39.11
C TYR A 403 -23.37 -28.00 -39.09
N PRO A 404 -24.24 -27.65 -38.14
CA PRO A 404 -25.55 -28.30 -38.00
C PRO A 404 -26.57 -27.82 -38.99
N PHE A 405 -26.33 -26.67 -39.65
CA PHE A 405 -27.25 -26.07 -40.62
C PHE A 405 -26.82 -26.33 -42.06
N SER A 406 -27.74 -26.30 -42.99
CA SER A 406 -27.43 -26.32 -44.43
C SER A 406 -26.85 -24.97 -44.87
N ASN A 407 -26.07 -25.00 -45.96
CA ASN A 407 -25.48 -23.75 -46.50
C ASN A 407 -26.57 -22.71 -46.82
N GLN A 408 -27.74 -23.15 -47.34
CA GLN A 408 -28.88 -22.26 -47.63
C GLN A 408 -29.42 -21.56 -46.37
N GLN A 409 -29.45 -22.27 -45.23
CA GLN A 409 -29.87 -21.67 -43.95
C GLN A 409 -28.86 -20.69 -43.41
N LEU A 410 -27.57 -21.02 -43.52
CA LEU A 410 -26.49 -20.13 -43.09
C LEU A 410 -26.40 -18.85 -43.94
N GLU A 411 -26.57 -18.99 -45.26
CA GLU A 411 -26.65 -17.85 -46.18
C GLU A 411 -27.87 -16.97 -45.90
N TYR A 412 -29.03 -17.57 -45.58
CA TYR A 412 -30.23 -16.80 -45.21
C TYR A 412 -30.03 -15.99 -43.94
N ASP A 413 -29.43 -16.60 -42.89
CA ASP A 413 -29.13 -15.89 -41.64
C ASP A 413 -28.15 -14.72 -41.83
N ILE A 414 -27.21 -14.84 -42.78
CA ILE A 414 -26.25 -13.77 -43.14
C ILE A 414 -26.92 -12.67 -43.96
N ALA A 415 -27.72 -13.05 -44.96
CA ALA A 415 -28.39 -12.08 -45.87
C ALA A 415 -29.33 -11.11 -45.12
N LEU A 416 -29.72 -11.43 -43.89
CA LEU A 416 -30.46 -10.51 -43.02
C LEU A 416 -29.59 -9.36 -42.49
N PHE A 417 -28.27 -9.45 -42.66
CA PHE A 417 -27.27 -8.49 -42.14
C PHE A 417 -26.30 -7.94 -43.22
N GLU A 418 -26.40 -8.40 -44.46
CA GLU A 418 -25.76 -7.78 -45.63
C GLU A 418 -26.50 -6.49 -46.04
#